data_a2b35d281c88f614d4591c734b0e822f
#
_entry.id   a2b35d281c88f614d4591c734b0e822f
#
_cell.length_a   1.000
_cell.length_b   1.000
_cell.length_c   1.000
_cell.angle_alpha   90.00
_cell.angle_beta   90.00
_cell.angle_gamma   90.00
#
_symmetry.space_group_name_H-M   'P 1'
#
loop_
_entity.id
_entity.type
_entity.pdbx_description
1 polymer ?
#
loop_
_entity_poly.entity_id
_entity_poly.type
_entity_poly.pdbx_seq_one_letter_code
_entity_poly.pdbx_strand_id
1 'polypeptide(L)'
;MIKSMTGFGRCEVTEGNRKYTVEMKSVNHRYLDVNIKMPKALNFFESTIRNLLKEYMERGKVDLYITFEDFSEDNFCLKYNEELAGEYLKHLTAMADKFGLDNDIKVSTLSRYPDVFTMEQVETDENELWAGLEKALRGAAEQFVESRIKEGERLRTDLVEKLDGMISYVDYIEERSPQILEEYRMRLESKVQELLGDRQLDDARIAAEITIFADKICVDEETVRLRSHILSMKETLLAGGG
;
A
#
# COMPACT_ATOMS: atom_id res chain seq x y z
N MET A 1 0.26 3.07 -18.28
CA MET A 1 0.47 4.16 -17.28
C MET A 1 1.12 3.54 -16.07
N ILE A 2 2.26 4.06 -15.63
CA ILE A 2 3.01 3.53 -14.49
C ILE A 2 2.29 3.93 -13.20
N LYS A 3 2.03 2.94 -12.33
CA LYS A 3 1.43 3.15 -11.01
C LYS A 3 2.44 2.76 -9.94
N SER A 4 2.64 3.62 -8.92
CA SER A 4 3.40 3.24 -7.74
C SER A 4 2.74 2.08 -7.00
N MET A 5 3.52 1.31 -6.24
CA MET A 5 2.99 0.29 -5.34
C MET A 5 2.60 0.85 -3.97
N THR A 6 3.07 2.05 -3.64
CA THR A 6 2.64 2.81 -2.47
C THR A 6 1.46 3.70 -2.84
N GLY A 7 0.54 3.87 -1.93
CA GLY A 7 -0.63 4.73 -2.13
C GLY A 7 -1.40 4.93 -0.84
N PHE A 8 -2.22 5.97 -0.84
CA PHE A 8 -3.12 6.32 0.23
C PHE A 8 -4.46 6.78 -0.34
N GLY A 9 -5.55 6.34 0.30
CA GLY A 9 -6.90 6.83 0.02
C GLY A 9 -7.70 6.88 1.30
N ARG A 10 -8.52 7.90 1.47
CA ARG A 10 -9.45 8.04 2.59
C ARG A 10 -10.75 8.62 2.08
N CYS A 11 -11.85 7.98 2.45
CA CYS A 11 -13.18 8.48 2.15
C CYS A 11 -14.04 8.42 3.41
N GLU A 12 -14.87 9.43 3.57
CA GLU A 12 -15.83 9.54 4.64
C GLU A 12 -17.21 9.76 4.03
N VAL A 13 -18.17 8.91 4.38
CA VAL A 13 -19.55 8.97 3.88
C VAL A 13 -20.48 8.97 5.08
N THR A 14 -21.45 9.89 5.08
CA THR A 14 -22.55 9.92 6.05
C THR A 14 -23.85 9.63 5.32
N GLU A 15 -24.53 8.58 5.72
CA GLU A 15 -25.86 8.22 5.21
C GLU A 15 -26.85 8.13 6.38
N GLY A 16 -27.84 9.02 6.40
CA GLY A 16 -28.75 9.15 7.52
C GLY A 16 -28.00 9.46 8.82
N ASN A 17 -28.18 8.61 9.81
CA ASN A 17 -27.51 8.73 11.11
C ASN A 17 -26.23 7.88 11.22
N ARG A 18 -25.69 7.38 10.10
CA ARG A 18 -24.51 6.49 10.07
C ARG A 18 -23.38 7.12 9.33
N LYS A 19 -22.19 7.02 9.92
CA LYS A 19 -20.95 7.53 9.35
C LYS A 19 -19.97 6.40 9.12
N TYR A 20 -19.46 6.31 7.89
CA TYR A 20 -18.46 5.34 7.46
C TYR A 20 -17.19 6.08 7.12
N THR A 21 -16.08 5.71 7.74
CA THR A 21 -14.76 6.22 7.39
C THR A 21 -13.89 5.05 6.96
N VAL A 22 -13.34 5.15 5.75
CA VAL A 22 -12.47 4.12 5.16
C VAL A 22 -11.12 4.74 4.85
N GLU A 23 -10.06 4.15 5.37
CA GLU A 23 -8.68 4.51 5.06
C GLU A 23 -7.94 3.31 4.48
N MET A 24 -7.20 3.54 3.40
CA MET A 24 -6.40 2.54 2.71
C MET A 24 -4.96 2.99 2.59
N LYS A 25 -4.01 2.10 2.90
CA LYS A 25 -2.58 2.30 2.69
C LYS A 25 -1.98 1.08 2.06
N SER A 26 -1.05 1.25 1.12
CA SER A 26 -0.32 0.12 0.57
C SER A 26 1.18 0.31 0.58
N VAL A 27 1.88 -0.82 0.64
CA VAL A 27 3.32 -0.92 0.45
C VAL A 27 3.63 -1.98 -0.60
N ASN A 28 4.87 -1.95 -1.11
CA ASN A 28 5.31 -2.90 -2.11
C ASN A 28 5.25 -4.33 -1.59
N HIS A 29 4.53 -5.20 -2.30
CA HIS A 29 4.47 -6.62 -2.02
C HIS A 29 4.20 -7.40 -3.32
N ARG A 30 4.76 -8.63 -3.41
CA ARG A 30 4.66 -9.46 -4.63
C ARG A 30 3.23 -9.91 -4.93
N TYR A 31 2.47 -10.25 -3.90
CA TYR A 31 1.08 -10.72 -3.99
C TYR A 31 0.13 -9.69 -3.41
N LEU A 32 -1.16 -9.82 -3.71
CA LEU A 32 -2.19 -9.03 -3.04
C LEU A 32 -2.42 -9.63 -1.64
N ASP A 33 -1.99 -8.89 -0.62
CA ASP A 33 -2.22 -9.20 0.79
C ASP A 33 -3.03 -8.04 1.40
N VAL A 34 -4.27 -8.34 1.79
CA VAL A 34 -5.19 -7.32 2.33
C VAL A 34 -5.45 -7.63 3.80
N ASN A 35 -5.01 -6.73 4.66
CA ASN A 35 -5.27 -6.75 6.09
C ASN A 35 -6.42 -5.77 6.40
N ILE A 36 -7.56 -6.29 6.86
CA ILE A 36 -8.75 -5.49 7.11
C ILE A 36 -8.94 -5.36 8.62
N LYS A 37 -9.03 -4.12 9.10
CA LYS A 37 -9.39 -3.78 10.47
C LYS A 37 -10.72 -3.04 10.45
N MET A 38 -11.74 -3.65 11.05
CA MET A 38 -13.10 -3.12 11.08
C MET A 38 -13.83 -3.49 12.37
N PRO A 39 -14.91 -2.75 12.73
CA PRO A 39 -15.78 -3.10 13.84
C PRO A 39 -16.46 -4.45 13.64
N LYS A 40 -16.74 -5.16 14.75
CA LYS A 40 -17.39 -6.49 14.72
C LYS A 40 -18.72 -6.49 13.97
N ALA A 41 -19.46 -5.39 14.04
CA ALA A 41 -20.75 -5.20 13.36
C ALA A 41 -20.68 -5.31 11.83
N LEU A 42 -19.49 -5.18 11.23
CA LEU A 42 -19.28 -5.24 9.77
C LEU A 42 -18.52 -6.50 9.31
N ASN A 43 -18.17 -7.42 10.24
CA ASN A 43 -17.32 -8.57 9.92
C ASN A 43 -17.91 -9.49 8.84
N PHE A 44 -19.22 -9.58 8.72
CA PHE A 44 -19.88 -10.41 7.70
C PHE A 44 -19.64 -9.89 6.28
N PHE A 45 -19.22 -8.62 6.09
CA PHE A 45 -18.84 -8.07 4.79
C PHE A 45 -17.39 -8.33 4.37
N GLU A 46 -16.56 -8.98 5.18
CA GLU A 46 -15.13 -9.14 4.90
C GLU A 46 -14.84 -9.73 3.52
N SER A 47 -15.57 -10.79 3.15
CA SER A 47 -15.40 -11.44 1.85
C SER A 47 -15.79 -10.54 0.68
N THR A 48 -16.88 -9.79 0.82
CA THR A 48 -17.38 -8.85 -0.17
C THR A 48 -16.41 -7.69 -0.36
N ILE A 49 -15.86 -7.14 0.74
CA ILE A 49 -14.82 -6.11 0.71
C ILE A 49 -13.58 -6.59 -0.03
N ARG A 50 -13.09 -7.81 0.28
CA ARG A 50 -11.93 -8.40 -0.41
C ARG A 50 -12.15 -8.53 -1.92
N ASN A 51 -13.34 -8.89 -2.33
CA ASN A 51 -13.68 -9.02 -3.75
C ASN A 51 -13.76 -7.66 -4.44
N LEU A 52 -14.37 -6.65 -3.80
CA LEU A 52 -14.42 -5.29 -4.31
C LEU A 52 -13.01 -4.71 -4.50
N LEU A 53 -12.10 -4.92 -3.55
CA LEU A 53 -10.72 -4.41 -3.64
C LEU A 53 -9.92 -5.01 -4.79
N LYS A 54 -10.22 -6.25 -5.22
CA LYS A 54 -9.58 -6.87 -6.40
C LYS A 54 -9.91 -6.15 -7.71
N GLU A 55 -10.99 -5.38 -7.77
CA GLU A 55 -11.31 -4.54 -8.94
C GLU A 55 -10.33 -3.39 -9.13
N TYR A 56 -9.70 -2.92 -8.05
CA TYR A 56 -8.82 -1.75 -8.03
C TYR A 56 -7.34 -2.10 -7.96
N MET A 57 -6.98 -3.31 -7.53
CA MET A 57 -5.59 -3.69 -7.33
C MET A 57 -5.34 -5.19 -7.49
N GLU A 58 -4.23 -5.52 -8.15
CA GLU A 58 -3.82 -6.90 -8.43
C GLU A 58 -2.71 -7.39 -7.47
N ARG A 59 -1.89 -6.48 -6.92
CA ARG A 59 -0.75 -6.77 -6.06
C ARG A 59 -0.46 -5.64 -5.08
N GLY A 60 0.22 -5.97 -3.99
CA GLY A 60 0.59 -5.04 -2.92
C GLY A 60 0.09 -5.53 -1.57
N LYS A 61 0.73 -5.11 -0.49
CA LYS A 61 0.18 -5.29 0.86
C LYS A 61 -0.62 -4.05 1.21
N VAL A 62 -1.91 -4.25 1.48
CA VAL A 62 -2.88 -3.18 1.74
C VAL A 62 -3.39 -3.31 3.16
N ASP A 63 -3.22 -2.27 3.96
CA ASP A 63 -3.89 -2.12 5.24
C ASP A 63 -5.14 -1.26 5.04
N LEU A 64 -6.31 -1.85 5.34
CA LEU A 64 -7.62 -1.22 5.29
C LEU A 64 -8.14 -1.02 6.69
N TYR A 65 -8.48 0.22 7.02
CA TYR A 65 -9.09 0.61 8.29
C TYR A 65 -10.49 1.13 8.03
N ILE A 66 -11.49 0.52 8.67
CA ILE A 66 -12.88 0.91 8.57
C ILE A 66 -13.34 1.33 9.97
N THR A 67 -13.86 2.55 10.06
CA THR A 67 -14.54 3.05 11.25
C THR A 67 -16.01 3.24 10.92
N PHE A 68 -16.88 2.80 11.81
CA PHE A 68 -18.32 2.91 11.69
C PHE A 68 -18.88 3.54 12.97
N GLU A 69 -19.63 4.60 12.79
CA GLU A 69 -20.34 5.30 13.88
C GLU A 69 -21.82 5.35 13.54
N ASP A 70 -22.66 4.88 14.44
CA ASP A 70 -24.11 4.93 14.33
C ASP A 70 -24.67 5.90 15.39
N PHE A 71 -25.28 6.98 14.94
CA PHE A 71 -25.88 8.03 15.78
C PHE A 71 -27.41 7.87 15.92
N SER A 72 -27.95 6.70 15.53
CA SER A 72 -29.39 6.43 15.69
C SER A 72 -29.74 6.35 17.16
N GLU A 73 -30.72 7.11 17.57
CA GLU A 73 -31.19 7.14 18.96
C GLU A 73 -31.94 5.84 19.35
N ASP A 74 -32.45 5.09 18.38
CA ASP A 74 -33.30 3.91 18.56
C ASP A 74 -32.58 2.57 18.40
N ASN A 75 -31.31 2.49 18.77
CA ASN A 75 -30.50 1.26 18.58
C ASN A 75 -30.89 0.10 19.52
N PHE A 76 -31.77 0.34 20.50
CA PHE A 76 -32.20 -0.67 21.45
C PHE A 76 -33.73 -0.69 21.59
N CYS A 77 -34.29 -1.88 21.49
CA CYS A 77 -35.70 -2.16 21.78
C CYS A 77 -35.78 -2.93 23.08
N LEU A 78 -36.64 -2.45 23.99
CA LEU A 78 -36.94 -3.17 25.21
C LEU A 78 -38.03 -4.21 24.91
N LYS A 79 -37.66 -5.49 24.97
CA LYS A 79 -38.57 -6.61 24.73
C LYS A 79 -39.09 -7.15 26.06
N TYR A 80 -40.41 -7.27 26.16
CA TYR A 80 -41.09 -7.86 27.30
C TYR A 80 -41.45 -9.32 27.00
N ASN A 81 -40.98 -10.24 27.85
CA ASN A 81 -41.30 -11.65 27.77
C ASN A 81 -42.50 -11.99 28.70
N GLU A 82 -43.70 -11.91 28.12
CA GLU A 82 -44.95 -12.13 28.85
C GLU A 82 -45.06 -13.56 29.36
N GLU A 83 -44.65 -14.55 28.58
CA GLU A 83 -44.73 -15.98 28.98
C GLU A 83 -43.87 -16.24 30.22
N LEU A 84 -42.62 -15.77 30.19
CA LEU A 84 -41.67 -15.96 31.29
C LEU A 84 -42.16 -15.22 32.56
N ALA A 85 -42.65 -13.98 32.41
CA ALA A 85 -43.22 -13.23 33.50
C ALA A 85 -44.42 -13.96 34.14
N GLY A 86 -45.28 -14.59 33.32
CA GLY A 86 -46.39 -15.42 33.77
C GLY A 86 -45.96 -16.66 34.56
N GLU A 87 -44.91 -17.33 34.11
CA GLU A 87 -44.34 -18.50 34.82
C GLU A 87 -43.74 -18.08 36.19
N TYR A 88 -42.99 -16.96 36.23
CA TYR A 88 -42.51 -16.41 37.51
C TYR A 88 -43.66 -16.11 38.47
N LEU A 89 -44.72 -15.43 38.01
CA LEU A 89 -45.87 -15.06 38.81
C LEU A 89 -46.57 -16.32 39.36
N LYS A 90 -46.79 -17.34 38.54
CA LYS A 90 -47.42 -18.63 38.90
C LYS A 90 -46.61 -19.35 39.97
N HIS A 91 -45.31 -19.49 39.81
CA HIS A 91 -44.45 -20.18 40.77
C HIS A 91 -44.32 -19.41 42.10
N LEU A 92 -44.22 -18.11 42.06
CA LEU A 92 -44.18 -17.30 43.29
C LEU A 92 -45.48 -17.33 44.07
N THR A 93 -46.64 -17.31 43.40
CA THR A 93 -47.96 -17.49 44.04
C THR A 93 -48.08 -18.84 44.69
N ALA A 94 -47.71 -19.92 43.95
CA ALA A 94 -47.72 -21.28 44.48
C ALA A 94 -46.76 -21.46 45.68
N MET A 95 -45.64 -20.77 45.68
CA MET A 95 -44.68 -20.75 46.79
C MET A 95 -45.29 -20.03 48.05
N ALA A 96 -45.92 -18.88 47.85
CA ALA A 96 -46.61 -18.13 48.93
C ALA A 96 -47.68 -19.00 49.57
N ASP A 97 -48.54 -19.65 48.76
CA ASP A 97 -49.60 -20.51 49.23
C ASP A 97 -49.07 -21.74 49.97
N LYS A 98 -48.05 -22.38 49.43
CA LYS A 98 -47.48 -23.64 50.01
C LYS A 98 -46.81 -23.41 51.36
N PHE A 99 -46.14 -22.28 51.53
CA PHE A 99 -45.36 -22.01 52.74
C PHE A 99 -46.02 -21.02 53.68
N GLY A 100 -47.25 -20.53 53.35
CA GLY A 100 -48.02 -19.59 54.19
C GLY A 100 -47.32 -18.21 54.27
N LEU A 101 -46.71 -17.79 53.20
CA LEU A 101 -46.02 -16.50 53.12
C LEU A 101 -46.95 -15.41 52.53
N ASP A 102 -46.72 -14.18 52.92
CA ASP A 102 -47.42 -13.05 52.30
C ASP A 102 -46.96 -12.90 50.85
N ASN A 103 -47.93 -12.77 49.94
CA ASN A 103 -47.63 -12.49 48.55
C ASN A 103 -47.42 -10.98 48.36
N ASP A 104 -46.16 -10.53 48.32
CA ASP A 104 -45.75 -9.15 48.15
C ASP A 104 -45.31 -8.81 46.73
N ILE A 105 -45.70 -9.63 45.73
CA ILE A 105 -45.27 -9.46 44.33
C ILE A 105 -45.83 -8.15 43.79
N LYS A 106 -44.91 -7.27 43.41
CA LYS A 106 -45.20 -5.99 42.74
C LYS A 106 -44.63 -6.04 41.30
N VAL A 107 -45.20 -5.19 40.46
CA VAL A 107 -44.69 -5.01 39.09
C VAL A 107 -43.16 -4.70 39.07
N SER A 108 -42.75 -3.88 40.06
CA SER A 108 -41.32 -3.52 40.21
C SER A 108 -40.42 -4.71 40.64
N THR A 109 -41.00 -5.74 41.28
CA THR A 109 -40.28 -6.96 41.62
C THR A 109 -40.24 -7.90 40.43
N LEU A 110 -41.39 -8.13 39.78
CA LEU A 110 -41.50 -9.00 38.61
C LEU A 110 -40.62 -8.53 37.43
N SER A 111 -40.55 -7.20 37.21
CA SER A 111 -39.76 -6.60 36.16
C SER A 111 -38.23 -6.77 36.33
N ARG A 112 -37.77 -7.14 37.53
CA ARG A 112 -36.32 -7.35 37.82
C ARG A 112 -35.89 -8.80 37.71
N TYR A 113 -36.82 -9.73 37.51
CA TYR A 113 -36.41 -11.11 37.29
C TYR A 113 -35.69 -11.26 35.97
N PRO A 114 -34.71 -12.17 35.90
CA PRO A 114 -33.92 -12.39 34.70
C PRO A 114 -34.80 -12.64 33.46
N ASP A 115 -34.43 -12.04 32.34
CA ASP A 115 -35.04 -12.23 31.03
C ASP A 115 -36.53 -11.87 30.89
N VAL A 116 -37.14 -11.26 31.93
CA VAL A 116 -38.48 -10.68 31.82
C VAL A 116 -38.48 -9.44 30.92
N PHE A 117 -37.43 -8.63 31.03
CA PHE A 117 -37.13 -7.55 30.10
C PHE A 117 -35.71 -7.73 29.56
N THR A 118 -35.60 -7.79 28.25
CA THR A 118 -34.33 -7.82 27.55
C THR A 118 -34.17 -6.62 26.65
N MET A 119 -32.97 -6.05 26.62
CA MET A 119 -32.60 -5.02 25.62
C MET A 119 -32.06 -5.75 24.40
N GLU A 120 -32.82 -5.69 23.32
CA GLU A 120 -32.35 -6.23 22.01
C GLU A 120 -31.90 -5.07 21.12
N GLN A 121 -30.80 -5.26 20.42
CA GLN A 121 -30.42 -4.35 19.35
C GLN A 121 -31.42 -4.48 18.21
N VAL A 122 -31.90 -3.36 17.69
CA VAL A 122 -32.75 -3.36 16.48
C VAL A 122 -31.92 -3.93 15.32
N GLU A 123 -32.45 -4.97 14.68
CA GLU A 123 -31.82 -5.53 13.49
C GLU A 123 -31.71 -4.44 12.42
N THR A 124 -30.49 -4.13 12.05
CA THR A 124 -30.21 -3.19 10.97
C THR A 124 -30.24 -3.94 9.65
N ASP A 125 -30.86 -3.36 8.62
CA ASP A 125 -30.83 -3.94 7.27
C ASP A 125 -29.40 -3.99 6.76
N GLU A 126 -28.92 -5.21 6.53
CA GLU A 126 -27.56 -5.47 5.98
C GLU A 126 -27.35 -4.78 4.64
N ASN A 127 -28.39 -4.65 3.81
CA ASN A 127 -28.28 -4.00 2.49
C ASN A 127 -28.05 -2.48 2.63
N GLU A 128 -28.68 -1.84 3.60
CA GLU A 128 -28.43 -0.42 3.90
C GLU A 128 -27.01 -0.19 4.43
N LEU A 129 -26.56 -1.08 5.34
CA LEU A 129 -25.18 -1.02 5.85
C LEU A 129 -24.16 -1.19 4.74
N TRP A 130 -24.40 -2.15 3.85
CA TRP A 130 -23.50 -2.39 2.71
C TRP A 130 -23.49 -1.19 1.77
N ALA A 131 -24.64 -0.60 1.41
CA ALA A 131 -24.71 0.51 0.50
C ALA A 131 -23.85 1.70 0.94
N GLY A 132 -23.93 2.09 2.21
CA GLY A 132 -23.12 3.16 2.78
C GLY A 132 -21.63 2.80 2.84
N LEU A 133 -21.32 1.59 3.28
CA LEU A 133 -19.95 1.07 3.32
C LEU A 133 -19.32 0.97 1.92
N GLU A 134 -20.06 0.45 0.93
CA GLU A 134 -19.58 0.33 -0.44
C GLU A 134 -19.21 1.68 -1.04
N LYS A 135 -20.03 2.71 -0.84
CA LYS A 135 -19.73 4.08 -1.31
C LYS A 135 -18.42 4.59 -0.70
N ALA A 136 -18.22 4.40 0.61
CA ALA A 136 -17.01 4.81 1.29
C ALA A 136 -15.77 4.01 0.79
N LEU A 137 -15.93 2.70 0.57
CA LEU A 137 -14.88 1.84 0.03
C LEU A 137 -14.47 2.24 -1.39
N ARG A 138 -15.44 2.45 -2.29
CA ARG A 138 -15.17 2.87 -3.67
C ARG A 138 -14.50 4.24 -3.70
N GLY A 139 -15.00 5.20 -2.93
CA GLY A 139 -14.38 6.52 -2.84
C GLY A 139 -12.95 6.50 -2.30
N ALA A 140 -12.66 5.67 -1.28
CA ALA A 140 -11.31 5.49 -0.79
C ALA A 140 -10.40 4.78 -1.81
N ALA A 141 -10.93 3.76 -2.53
CA ALA A 141 -10.21 3.03 -3.55
C ALA A 141 -9.87 3.91 -4.77
N GLU A 142 -10.77 4.78 -5.20
CA GLU A 142 -10.51 5.74 -6.28
C GLU A 142 -9.40 6.72 -5.92
N GLN A 143 -9.45 7.33 -4.73
CA GLN A 143 -8.39 8.21 -4.24
C GLN A 143 -7.05 7.48 -4.09
N PHE A 144 -7.09 6.23 -3.63
CA PHE A 144 -5.92 5.37 -3.54
C PHE A 144 -5.29 5.11 -4.91
N VAL A 145 -6.08 4.78 -5.93
CA VAL A 145 -5.59 4.59 -7.30
C VAL A 145 -5.03 5.89 -7.87
N GLU A 146 -5.71 7.02 -7.66
CA GLU A 146 -5.23 8.33 -8.09
C GLU A 146 -3.89 8.71 -7.45
N SER A 147 -3.74 8.45 -6.14
CA SER A 147 -2.47 8.64 -5.42
C SER A 147 -1.33 7.82 -6.04
N ARG A 148 -1.58 6.54 -6.37
CA ARG A 148 -0.60 5.66 -7.02
C ARG A 148 -0.21 6.13 -8.42
N ILE A 149 -1.17 6.67 -9.18
CA ILE A 149 -0.92 7.22 -10.51
C ILE A 149 -0.03 8.47 -10.38
N LYS A 150 -0.39 9.41 -9.51
CA LYS A 150 0.40 10.65 -9.30
C LYS A 150 1.83 10.35 -8.87
N GLU A 151 2.02 9.41 -7.97
CA GLU A 151 3.35 9.02 -7.53
C GLU A 151 4.11 8.29 -8.64
N GLY A 152 3.46 7.39 -9.38
CA GLY A 152 4.06 6.70 -10.52
C GLY A 152 4.57 7.65 -11.59
N GLU A 153 3.81 8.71 -11.91
CA GLU A 153 4.23 9.75 -12.87
C GLU A 153 5.44 10.54 -12.37
N ARG A 154 5.48 10.91 -11.08
CA ARG A 154 6.64 11.58 -10.49
C ARG A 154 7.90 10.71 -10.56
N LEU A 155 7.78 9.44 -10.19
CA LEU A 155 8.88 8.48 -10.26
C LEU A 155 9.35 8.27 -11.70
N ARG A 156 8.43 8.20 -12.66
CA ARG A 156 8.77 8.10 -14.08
C ARG A 156 9.61 9.29 -14.55
N THR A 157 9.19 10.51 -14.22
CA THR A 157 9.90 11.74 -14.58
C THR A 157 11.31 11.75 -13.96
N ASP A 158 11.44 11.47 -12.66
CA ASP A 158 12.72 11.42 -11.96
C ASP A 158 13.67 10.36 -12.55
N LEU A 159 13.15 9.18 -12.89
CA LEU A 159 13.95 8.13 -13.52
C LEU A 159 14.41 8.50 -14.92
N VAL A 160 13.57 9.12 -15.74
CA VAL A 160 13.95 9.59 -17.09
C VAL A 160 15.05 10.65 -17.01
N GLU A 161 14.91 11.64 -16.11
CA GLU A 161 15.94 12.66 -15.89
C GLU A 161 17.28 12.05 -15.46
N LYS A 162 17.25 11.08 -14.55
CA LYS A 162 18.48 10.36 -14.14
C LYS A 162 19.11 9.57 -15.27
N LEU A 163 18.30 8.92 -16.10
CA LEU A 163 18.81 8.21 -17.29
C LEU A 163 19.45 9.17 -18.31
N ASP A 164 18.86 10.36 -18.50
CA ASP A 164 19.45 11.40 -19.35
C ASP A 164 20.78 11.91 -18.75
N GLY A 165 20.86 12.08 -17.44
CA GLY A 165 22.12 12.41 -16.77
C GLY A 165 23.18 11.33 -16.93
N MET A 166 22.80 10.03 -16.93
CA MET A 166 23.73 8.93 -17.18
C MET A 166 24.31 8.97 -18.61
N ILE A 167 23.51 9.34 -19.62
CA ILE A 167 24.01 9.50 -20.99
C ILE A 167 25.13 10.55 -21.03
N SER A 168 24.97 11.68 -20.34
CA SER A 168 26.01 12.70 -20.27
C SER A 168 27.32 12.19 -19.67
N TYR A 169 27.27 11.28 -18.70
CA TYR A 169 28.46 10.63 -18.17
C TYR A 169 29.10 9.66 -19.19
N VAL A 170 28.30 8.95 -19.97
CA VAL A 170 28.82 8.10 -21.04
C VAL A 170 29.55 8.94 -22.08
N ASP A 171 28.93 10.06 -22.53
CA ASP A 171 29.54 11.00 -23.47
C ASP A 171 30.88 11.53 -22.92
N TYR A 172 30.94 11.89 -21.65
CA TYR A 172 32.17 12.33 -20.99
C TYR A 172 33.26 11.26 -20.96
N ILE A 173 32.91 10.00 -20.69
CA ILE A 173 33.85 8.87 -20.68
C ILE A 173 34.42 8.64 -22.10
N GLU A 174 33.56 8.66 -23.11
CA GLU A 174 33.96 8.48 -24.50
C GLU A 174 34.90 9.60 -24.98
N GLU A 175 34.64 10.85 -24.60
CA GLU A 175 35.51 11.99 -24.87
C GLU A 175 36.85 11.92 -24.11
N ARG A 176 36.81 11.48 -22.86
CA ARG A 176 38.00 11.45 -21.98
C ARG A 176 38.95 10.28 -22.24
N SER A 177 38.43 9.15 -22.70
CA SER A 177 39.20 7.92 -22.92
C SER A 177 40.44 8.13 -23.85
N PRO A 178 40.35 8.74 -25.05
CA PRO A 178 41.50 9.01 -25.90
C PRO A 178 42.50 9.98 -25.27
N GLN A 179 42.04 10.94 -24.47
CA GLN A 179 42.90 11.90 -23.77
C GLN A 179 43.76 11.22 -22.69
N ILE A 180 43.21 10.25 -22.00
CA ILE A 180 43.93 9.45 -20.97
C ILE A 180 45.08 8.69 -21.65
N LEU A 181 44.84 8.14 -22.82
CA LEU A 181 45.87 7.42 -23.59
C LEU A 181 47.03 8.36 -24.01
N GLU A 182 46.71 9.55 -24.49
CA GLU A 182 47.72 10.54 -24.88
C GLU A 182 48.51 11.06 -23.66
N GLU A 183 47.84 11.32 -22.54
CA GLU A 183 48.48 11.70 -21.28
C GLU A 183 49.41 10.59 -20.77
N TYR A 184 49.01 9.33 -20.90
CA TYR A 184 49.84 8.20 -20.52
C TYR A 184 51.08 8.12 -21.43
N ARG A 185 50.93 8.28 -22.73
CA ARG A 185 52.02 8.33 -23.71
C ARG A 185 53.05 9.38 -23.32
N MET A 186 52.62 10.64 -23.15
CA MET A 186 53.51 11.75 -22.80
C MET A 186 54.23 11.52 -21.47
N ARG A 187 53.53 10.93 -20.48
CA ARG A 187 54.13 10.59 -19.17
C ARG A 187 55.17 9.48 -19.31
N LEU A 188 54.88 8.48 -20.10
CA LEU A 188 55.81 7.37 -20.34
C LEU A 188 57.06 7.85 -21.08
N GLU A 189 56.94 8.62 -22.15
CA GLU A 189 58.05 9.24 -22.90
C GLU A 189 58.91 10.09 -21.98
N SER A 190 58.33 10.98 -21.20
CA SER A 190 59.05 11.84 -20.23
C SER A 190 59.81 11.02 -19.20
N LYS A 191 59.18 9.93 -18.67
CA LYS A 191 59.82 9.10 -17.66
C LYS A 191 60.97 8.27 -18.19
N VAL A 192 60.83 7.77 -19.41
CA VAL A 192 61.91 7.04 -20.12
C VAL A 192 63.05 7.97 -20.44
N GLN A 193 62.80 9.21 -20.89
CA GLN A 193 63.83 10.23 -21.14
C GLN A 193 64.62 10.57 -19.86
N GLU A 194 63.94 10.76 -18.72
CA GLU A 194 64.56 11.00 -17.42
C GLU A 194 65.52 9.87 -17.01
N LEU A 195 65.12 8.61 -17.27
CA LEU A 195 65.91 7.45 -16.88
C LEU A 195 67.08 7.12 -17.81
N LEU A 196 66.96 7.37 -19.12
CA LEU A 196 67.93 7.00 -20.12
C LEU A 196 68.95 8.12 -20.44
N GLY A 197 68.63 9.38 -20.08
CA GLY A 197 69.44 10.57 -20.48
C GLY A 197 69.56 10.69 -22.00
N ASP A 198 70.81 10.84 -22.52
CA ASP A 198 71.07 11.01 -23.93
C ASP A 198 71.05 9.71 -24.79
N ARG A 199 70.57 8.57 -24.18
CA ARG A 199 70.41 7.35 -24.97
C ARG A 199 69.14 7.40 -25.81
N GLN A 200 69.23 6.85 -27.06
CA GLN A 200 68.07 6.81 -27.96
C GLN A 200 66.94 5.99 -27.36
N LEU A 201 65.75 6.56 -27.37
CA LEU A 201 64.49 5.90 -27.06
C LEU A 201 64.24 4.79 -28.10
N ASP A 202 63.78 3.64 -27.60
CA ASP A 202 63.25 2.57 -28.46
C ASP A 202 61.71 2.81 -28.63
N ASP A 203 61.35 3.51 -29.71
CA ASP A 203 59.96 3.84 -30.03
C ASP A 203 59.06 2.61 -30.14
N ALA A 204 59.63 1.47 -30.56
CA ALA A 204 58.86 0.23 -30.68
C ALA A 204 58.43 -0.32 -29.31
N ARG A 205 59.27 -0.16 -28.27
CA ARG A 205 58.92 -0.56 -26.90
C ARG A 205 57.91 0.34 -26.29
N ILE A 206 58.00 1.65 -26.52
CA ILE A 206 57.03 2.62 -26.05
C ILE A 206 55.67 2.34 -26.71
N ALA A 207 55.64 2.13 -28.02
CA ALA A 207 54.41 1.80 -28.74
C ALA A 207 53.77 0.49 -28.23
N ALA A 208 54.58 -0.54 -27.94
CA ALA A 208 54.04 -1.80 -27.36
C ALA A 208 53.39 -1.59 -25.97
N GLU A 209 54.04 -0.81 -25.10
CA GLU A 209 53.47 -0.52 -23.77
C GLU A 209 52.20 0.32 -23.85
N ILE A 210 52.16 1.31 -24.74
CA ILE A 210 50.96 2.13 -24.99
C ILE A 210 49.82 1.24 -25.50
N THR A 211 50.11 0.28 -26.39
CA THR A 211 49.10 -0.66 -26.90
C THR A 211 48.53 -1.55 -25.82
N ILE A 212 49.37 -2.07 -24.92
CA ILE A 212 48.95 -2.88 -23.77
C ILE A 212 48.10 -2.04 -22.81
N PHE A 213 48.49 -0.78 -22.60
CA PHE A 213 47.71 0.14 -21.74
C PHE A 213 46.38 0.51 -22.39
N ALA A 214 46.34 0.79 -23.68
CA ALA A 214 45.13 1.07 -24.45
C ALA A 214 44.11 -0.07 -24.34
N ASP A 215 44.58 -1.32 -24.49
CA ASP A 215 43.73 -2.49 -24.36
C ASP A 215 43.13 -2.63 -22.96
N LYS A 216 43.90 -2.32 -21.90
CA LYS A 216 43.45 -2.37 -20.51
C LYS A 216 42.41 -1.29 -20.13
N ILE A 217 42.48 -0.12 -20.79
CA ILE A 217 41.57 1.02 -20.50
C ILE A 217 40.43 1.13 -21.52
N CYS A 218 40.39 0.23 -22.51
CA CYS A 218 39.33 0.20 -23.51
C CYS A 218 37.96 0.00 -22.82
N VAL A 219 37.07 0.95 -23.02
CA VAL A 219 35.71 0.96 -22.42
C VAL A 219 34.61 0.98 -23.49
N ASP A 220 35.00 0.81 -24.75
CA ASP A 220 34.10 1.00 -25.90
C ASP A 220 32.91 0.03 -25.86
N GLU A 221 33.15 -1.23 -25.52
CA GLU A 221 32.09 -2.24 -25.44
C GLU A 221 31.14 -1.92 -24.29
N GLU A 222 31.66 -1.53 -23.12
CA GLU A 222 30.89 -1.22 -21.94
C GLU A 222 30.04 0.05 -22.13
N THR A 223 30.58 1.09 -22.78
CA THR A 223 29.82 2.33 -23.04
C THR A 223 28.71 2.10 -24.04
N VAL A 224 28.95 1.33 -25.11
CA VAL A 224 27.93 0.96 -26.09
C VAL A 224 26.82 0.12 -25.44
N ARG A 225 27.15 -0.86 -24.60
CA ARG A 225 26.19 -1.68 -23.88
C ARG A 225 25.38 -0.82 -22.90
N LEU A 226 26.05 0.03 -22.12
CA LEU A 226 25.39 0.91 -21.16
C LEU A 226 24.42 1.85 -21.86
N ARG A 227 24.82 2.48 -22.96
CA ARG A 227 23.96 3.35 -23.79
C ARG A 227 22.74 2.60 -24.28
N SER A 228 22.90 1.37 -24.78
CA SER A 228 21.80 0.52 -25.22
C SER A 228 20.81 0.21 -24.06
N HIS A 229 21.33 -0.13 -22.89
CA HIS A 229 20.48 -0.41 -21.71
C HIS A 229 19.74 0.83 -21.21
N ILE A 230 20.37 2.00 -21.20
CA ILE A 230 19.74 3.26 -20.82
C ILE A 230 18.59 3.59 -21.77
N LEU A 231 18.81 3.48 -23.08
CA LEU A 231 17.77 3.74 -24.09
C LEU A 231 16.59 2.77 -23.95
N SER A 232 16.86 1.48 -23.84
CA SER A 232 15.83 0.45 -23.68
C SER A 232 15.01 0.66 -22.40
N MET A 233 15.66 1.01 -21.30
CA MET A 233 14.97 1.33 -20.03
C MET A 233 14.09 2.58 -20.18
N LYS A 234 14.59 3.62 -20.85
CA LYS A 234 13.86 4.85 -21.13
C LYS A 234 12.63 4.58 -22.00
N GLU A 235 12.77 3.80 -23.06
CA GLU A 235 11.66 3.38 -23.91
C GLU A 235 10.59 2.63 -23.10
N THR A 236 10.98 1.69 -22.25
CA THR A 236 10.07 0.94 -21.36
C THR A 236 9.30 1.86 -20.43
N LEU A 237 9.97 2.84 -19.82
CA LEU A 237 9.34 3.82 -18.93
C LEU A 237 8.35 4.73 -19.68
N LEU A 238 8.67 5.12 -20.92
CA LEU A 238 7.81 5.97 -21.75
C LEU A 238 6.62 5.22 -22.34
N ALA A 239 6.79 3.94 -22.67
CA ALA A 239 5.72 3.07 -23.16
C ALA A 239 4.68 2.71 -22.08
N GLY A 240 4.95 3.02 -20.81
CA GLY A 240 3.99 2.83 -19.73
C GLY A 240 4.25 1.62 -18.82
N GLY A 241 5.38 0.97 -18.96
CA GLY A 241 5.75 -0.19 -18.16
C GLY A 241 4.85 -1.40 -18.42
N GLY A 242 5.45 -2.57 -18.60
CA GLY A 242 4.71 -3.82 -18.64
C GLY A 242 4.41 -4.34 -17.24
#